data_229b690f39fd6f0ab7f607f89c609cdf
#
_entry.id   229b690f39fd6f0ab7f607f89c609cdf
#
_cell.length_a   1.000
_cell.length_b   1.000
_cell.length_c   1.000
_cell.angle_alpha   90.00
_cell.angle_beta   90.00
_cell.angle_gamma   90.00
#
_symmetry.space_group_name_H-M   'P 1'
#
loop_
_entity.id
_entity.type
_entity.pdbx_description
1 polymer ?
#
loop_
_entity_poly.entity_id
_entity_poly.type
_entity_poly.pdbx_seq_one_letter_code
_entity_poly.pdbx_strand_id
1 'polypeptide(L)'
;PTDAAFAKIPKAQLDALLADKAKLTAVLTYHVVAGAVMSKDVKAGMVKTVQGSSLTVSTMGGVKVDNANVTVVDIIADNGVIHVIDTVVLPN
;
A
#
# COMPACT_ATOMS: atom_id res chain seq x y z
N PRO A 1 -5.01 -2.69 0.85
CA PRO A 1 -6.13 -2.21 0.02
C PRO A 1 -7.44 -2.89 0.38
N THR A 2 -8.55 -2.18 0.27
CA THR A 2 -9.89 -2.75 0.43
C THR A 2 -10.31 -3.50 -0.83
N ASP A 3 -11.42 -4.25 -0.75
CA ASP A 3 -12.04 -4.85 -1.94
C ASP A 3 -12.39 -3.78 -2.97
N ALA A 4 -12.90 -2.64 -2.51
CA ALA A 4 -13.19 -1.51 -3.39
C ALA A 4 -11.94 -0.97 -4.08
N ALA A 5 -10.78 -1.01 -3.41
CA ALA A 5 -9.51 -0.62 -4.00
C ALA A 5 -9.13 -1.55 -5.15
N PHE A 6 -9.27 -2.85 -4.96
CA PHE A 6 -9.03 -3.83 -6.02
C PHE A 6 -10.02 -3.68 -7.17
N ALA A 7 -11.26 -3.30 -6.88
CA ALA A 7 -12.29 -3.09 -7.90
C ALA A 7 -11.97 -1.93 -8.85
N LYS A 8 -11.08 -1.02 -8.46
CA LYS A 8 -10.64 0.07 -9.33
C LYS A 8 -9.66 -0.38 -10.41
N ILE A 9 -9.07 -1.57 -10.25
CA ILE A 9 -8.16 -2.12 -11.26
C ILE A 9 -9.00 -2.71 -12.39
N PRO A 10 -8.72 -2.37 -13.66
CA PRO A 10 -9.42 -3.01 -14.79
C PRO A 10 -9.29 -4.52 -14.73
N LYS A 11 -10.37 -5.23 -15.00
CA LYS A 11 -10.44 -6.69 -14.85
C LYS A 11 -9.32 -7.42 -15.59
N ALA A 12 -9.03 -7.00 -16.81
CA ALA A 12 -7.97 -7.62 -17.62
C ALA A 12 -6.59 -7.48 -16.94
N GLN A 13 -6.32 -6.31 -16.35
CA GLN A 13 -5.09 -6.07 -15.60
C GLN A 13 -5.02 -6.90 -14.32
N LEU A 14 -6.11 -6.98 -13.58
CA LEU A 14 -6.19 -7.76 -12.35
C LEU A 14 -5.99 -9.25 -12.64
N ASP A 15 -6.67 -9.76 -13.67
CA ASP A 15 -6.55 -11.17 -14.08
C ASP A 15 -5.12 -11.50 -14.50
N ALA A 16 -4.47 -10.62 -15.26
CA ALA A 16 -3.08 -10.79 -15.66
C ALA A 16 -2.14 -10.80 -14.45
N LEU A 17 -2.40 -9.93 -13.48
CA LEU A 17 -1.63 -9.85 -12.24
C LEU A 17 -1.77 -11.13 -11.41
N LEU A 18 -2.99 -11.63 -11.25
CA LEU A 18 -3.26 -12.85 -10.49
C LEU A 18 -2.68 -14.09 -11.17
N ALA A 19 -2.54 -14.07 -12.49
CA ALA A 19 -1.95 -15.17 -13.26
C ALA A 19 -0.42 -15.16 -13.25
N ASP A 20 0.20 -14.04 -12.87
CA ASP A 20 1.66 -13.90 -12.81
C ASP A 20 2.11 -13.80 -11.36
N LYS A 21 2.59 -14.90 -10.82
CA LYS A 21 2.99 -14.99 -9.41
C LYS A 21 4.10 -14.00 -9.04
N ALA A 22 5.05 -13.77 -9.92
CA ALA A 22 6.15 -12.86 -9.67
C ALA A 22 5.66 -11.40 -9.56
N LYS A 23 4.77 -11.00 -10.48
CA LYS A 23 4.17 -9.66 -10.43
C LYS A 23 3.26 -9.48 -9.22
N LEU A 24 2.46 -10.49 -8.90
CA LEU A 24 1.59 -10.45 -7.73
C LEU A 24 2.40 -10.30 -6.45
N THR A 25 3.49 -11.05 -6.31
CA THR A 25 4.39 -10.95 -5.16
C THR A 25 4.98 -9.54 -5.07
N ALA A 26 5.40 -8.96 -6.18
CA ALA A 26 5.95 -7.61 -6.20
C ALA A 26 4.92 -6.57 -5.75
N VAL A 27 3.67 -6.68 -6.21
CA VAL A 27 2.60 -5.77 -5.80
C VAL A 27 2.29 -5.92 -4.32
N LEU A 28 2.16 -7.14 -3.82
CA LEU A 28 1.83 -7.37 -2.42
C LEU A 28 2.95 -6.90 -1.48
N THR A 29 4.20 -7.17 -1.82
CA THR A 29 5.34 -6.74 -1.00
C THR A 29 5.57 -5.24 -1.09
N TYR A 30 5.11 -4.59 -2.15
CA TYR A 30 5.14 -3.13 -2.26
C TYR A 30 4.19 -2.47 -1.23
N HIS A 31 3.21 -3.19 -0.74
CA HIS A 31 2.30 -2.72 0.31
C HIS A 31 2.84 -2.98 1.72
N VAL A 32 4.01 -3.58 1.85
CA VAL A 32 4.59 -3.96 3.15
C VAL A 32 5.85 -3.15 3.41
N VAL A 33 5.89 -2.51 4.58
CA VAL A 33 7.05 -1.76 5.07
C VAL A 33 7.56 -2.48 6.31
N ALA A 34 8.88 -2.71 6.37
CA ALA A 34 9.49 -3.33 7.54
C ALA A 34 9.35 -2.41 8.76
N GLY A 35 8.96 -2.98 9.90
CA GLY A 35 8.75 -2.24 11.13
C GLY A 35 7.30 -1.82 11.34
N ALA A 36 6.99 -1.37 12.55
CA ALA A 36 5.66 -0.88 12.89
C ALA A 36 5.64 0.65 12.73
N VAL A 37 4.88 1.13 11.74
CA VAL A 37 4.77 2.56 11.45
C VAL A 37 3.36 3.02 11.83
N MET A 38 3.26 3.72 12.96
CA MET A 38 2.00 4.31 13.42
C MET A 38 1.74 5.63 12.71
N SER A 39 0.47 6.06 12.65
CA SER A 39 0.11 7.31 11.99
C SER A 39 0.85 8.52 12.57
N LYS A 40 1.12 8.51 13.86
CA LYS A 40 1.89 9.58 14.53
C LYS A 40 3.35 9.67 14.07
N ASP A 41 3.88 8.57 13.53
CA ASP A 41 5.26 8.48 13.08
C ASP A 41 5.40 8.71 11.57
N VAL A 42 4.27 8.85 10.87
CA VAL A 42 4.26 9.06 9.42
C VAL A 42 4.74 10.47 9.09
N LYS A 43 5.74 10.55 8.22
CA LYS A 43 6.27 11.81 7.72
C LYS A 43 6.17 11.82 6.20
N ALA A 44 5.94 13.00 5.63
CA ALA A 44 5.98 13.16 4.19
C ALA A 44 7.37 12.78 3.66
N GLY A 45 7.41 12.06 2.55
CA GLY A 45 8.65 11.62 1.96
C GLY A 45 8.53 10.21 1.41
N MET A 46 9.68 9.59 1.16
CA MET A 46 9.73 8.24 0.60
C MET A 46 9.99 7.22 1.70
N VAL A 47 9.24 6.11 1.63
CA VAL A 47 9.38 5.00 2.57
C VAL A 47 9.68 3.73 1.77
N LYS A 48 10.78 3.06 2.10
CA LYS A 48 11.20 1.85 1.41
C LYS A 48 10.29 0.67 1.79
N THR A 49 9.80 -0.03 0.77
CA THR A 49 8.98 -1.22 0.96
C THR A 49 9.81 -2.50 0.95
N VAL A 50 9.18 -3.60 1.36
CA VAL A 50 9.82 -4.93 1.32
C VAL A 50 10.15 -5.36 -0.11
N GLN A 51 9.40 -4.86 -1.10
CA GLN A 51 9.66 -5.14 -2.51
C GLN A 51 10.97 -4.48 -3.01
N GLY A 52 11.42 -3.42 -2.35
CA GLY A 52 12.66 -2.72 -2.70
C GLY A 52 12.44 -1.32 -3.23
N SER A 53 11.34 -1.06 -3.89
CA SER A 53 10.95 0.29 -4.32
C SER A 53 10.35 1.07 -3.16
N SER A 54 10.37 2.39 -3.24
CA SER A 54 9.86 3.24 -2.17
C SER A 54 8.48 3.79 -2.50
N LEU A 55 7.63 3.89 -1.46
CA LEU A 55 6.36 4.59 -1.53
C LEU A 55 6.59 6.07 -1.29
N THR A 56 5.82 6.92 -1.96
CA THR A 56 5.77 8.35 -1.67
C THR A 56 4.62 8.60 -0.71
N VAL A 57 4.93 9.15 0.46
CA VAL A 57 3.93 9.45 1.49
C VAL A 57 3.71 10.95 1.55
N SER A 58 2.44 11.36 1.57
CA SER A 58 2.05 12.75 1.71
C SER A 58 1.12 12.87 2.92
N THR A 59 1.29 13.94 3.69
CA THR A 59 0.48 14.22 4.87
C THR A 59 -0.38 15.48 4.72
N MET A 60 -0.35 16.12 3.56
CA MET A 60 -1.16 17.31 3.29
C MET A 60 -2.60 16.91 2.99
N GLY A 61 -3.54 17.38 3.81
CA GLY A 61 -4.95 17.07 3.64
C GLY A 61 -5.32 15.63 3.96
N GLY A 62 -4.55 14.98 4.83
CA GLY A 62 -4.70 13.58 5.20
C GLY A 62 -3.52 12.76 4.72
N VAL A 63 -3.46 11.51 5.13
CA VAL A 63 -2.35 10.62 4.75
C VAL A 63 -2.64 10.00 3.38
N LYS A 64 -1.69 10.14 2.47
CA LYS A 64 -1.73 9.51 1.16
C LYS A 64 -0.46 8.70 0.94
N VAL A 65 -0.61 7.58 0.26
CA VAL A 65 0.49 6.71 -0.14
C VAL A 65 0.44 6.59 -1.66
N ASP A 66 1.41 7.15 -2.36
CA ASP A 66 1.37 7.33 -3.82
C ASP A 66 0.06 8.04 -4.21
N ASN A 67 -0.82 7.39 -4.97
CA ASN A 67 -2.13 7.94 -5.36
C ASN A 67 -3.29 7.42 -4.49
N ALA A 68 -3.00 6.65 -3.45
CA ALA A 68 -4.03 6.07 -2.58
C ALA A 68 -4.25 6.93 -1.36
N ASN A 69 -5.52 7.06 -0.93
CA ASN A 69 -5.85 7.69 0.34
C ASN A 69 -5.89 6.65 1.44
N VAL A 70 -5.32 6.97 2.59
CA VAL A 70 -5.43 6.13 3.79
C VAL A 70 -6.74 6.47 4.47
N THR A 71 -7.65 5.52 4.54
CA THR A 71 -9.00 5.72 5.08
C THR A 71 -9.12 5.35 6.54
N VAL A 72 -8.35 4.36 6.99
CA VAL A 72 -8.28 3.94 8.38
C VAL A 72 -6.82 3.73 8.73
N VAL A 73 -6.40 4.25 9.88
CA VAL A 73 -5.01 4.13 10.36
C VAL A 73 -4.95 3.31 11.64
N ASP A 74 -3.74 2.82 11.96
CA ASP A 74 -3.42 2.27 13.28
C ASP A 74 -4.26 1.06 13.69
N ILE A 75 -4.54 0.16 12.74
CA ILE A 75 -5.11 -1.15 13.08
C ILE A 75 -3.95 -2.01 13.60
N ILE A 76 -3.92 -2.22 14.90
CA ILE A 76 -2.83 -2.92 15.56
C ILE A 76 -3.08 -4.43 15.49
N ALA A 77 -2.12 -5.16 14.93
CA ALA A 77 -2.07 -6.62 14.93
C ALA A 77 -0.96 -7.10 15.86
N ASP A 78 -0.92 -8.38 16.14
CA ASP A 78 0.08 -8.96 17.05
C ASP A 78 1.52 -8.75 16.53
N ASN A 79 1.69 -8.70 15.22
CA ASN A 79 3.00 -8.64 14.58
C ASN A 79 3.21 -7.39 13.72
N GLY A 80 2.36 -6.38 13.83
CA GLY A 80 2.52 -5.16 13.05
C GLY A 80 1.33 -4.22 13.13
N VAL A 81 1.31 -3.27 12.21
CA VAL A 81 0.25 -2.25 12.12
C VAL A 81 -0.26 -2.21 10.68
N ILE A 82 -1.58 -2.13 10.53
CA ILE A 82 -2.25 -2.09 9.23
C ILE A 82 -2.86 -0.71 9.03
N HIS A 83 -2.65 -0.14 7.84
CA HIS A 83 -3.33 1.06 7.40
C HIS A 83 -4.16 0.72 6.16
N VAL A 84 -5.43 1.07 6.17
CA VAL A 84 -6.34 0.75 5.08
C VAL A 84 -6.28 1.83 4.02
N ILE A 85 -6.09 1.42 2.76
CA ILE A 85 -6.03 2.34 1.62
C ILE A 85 -7.16 2.04 0.63
N ASP A 86 -7.57 3.08 -0.10
CA ASP A 86 -8.71 3.01 -1.02
C ASP A 86 -8.33 2.73 -2.48
N THR A 87 -7.05 2.58 -2.74
CA THR A 87 -6.53 2.31 -4.09
C THR A 87 -5.30 1.41 -3.97
N VAL A 88 -5.19 0.44 -4.87
CA VAL A 88 -4.01 -0.42 -4.91
C VAL A 88 -2.83 0.37 -5.46
N VAL A 89 -1.71 0.40 -4.73
CA VAL A 89 -0.48 1.03 -5.21
C VAL A 89 0.37 -0.01 -5.93
N LEU A 90 1.00 0.41 -7.01
CA LEU A 90 1.78 -0.50 -7.87
C LEU A 90 3.24 -0.05 -7.89
N PRO A 91 4.20 -0.99 -7.79
CA PRO A 91 5.61 -0.64 -7.91
C PRO A 91 5.96 -0.21 -9.33
N ASN A 92 6.88 0.72 -9.42
CA ASN A 92 7.39 1.17 -10.71
C ASN A 92 8.48 0.22 -11.23
#